data_84297acdebd674f930e0bf38ffd23d16
#
_entry.id   84297acdebd674f930e0bf38ffd23d16
#
_cell.length_a   1.000
_cell.length_b   1.000
_cell.length_c   1.000
_cell.angle_alpha   90.00
_cell.angle_beta   90.00
_cell.angle_gamma   90.00
#
_symmetry.space_group_name_H-M   'P 1'
#
loop_
_entity.id
_entity.type
_entity.pdbx_description
1 polymer ?
#
loop_
_entity_poly.entity_id
_entity_poly.type
_entity_poly.pdbx_seq_one_letter_code
_entity_poly.pdbx_strand_id
1 'polypeptide(L)'
;MSRITLINYEKKGLIKPVRTPGGVRRYRVEDIERLLGMLEEKQERVGRTVLYARVSTRKQEPYLENQVQRLEEYAKSKGWEYEVIKEIASGVNENRRGPQKLLNMVKRGEVERVVVEYPDRLARFGFHYLKEFFDGFGVELIVINGREGEKERVQELMEDLVAIVSSFAARIYGQRGAKNVNKRQE
;
A
#
# COMPACT_ATOMS: atom_id res chain seq x y z
N MET A 1 -17.25 -23.44 16.30
CA MET A 1 -18.71 -23.28 16.56
C MET A 1 -19.34 -24.66 16.79
N SER A 2 -20.28 -24.82 17.74
CA SER A 2 -20.89 -26.12 18.05
C SER A 2 -22.04 -26.44 17.10
N ARG A 3 -22.37 -27.74 16.95
CA ARG A 3 -23.51 -28.20 16.14
C ARG A 3 -24.85 -27.60 16.62
N ILE A 4 -25.01 -27.45 17.92
CA ILE A 4 -26.23 -26.89 18.55
C ILE A 4 -26.39 -25.42 18.17
N THR A 5 -25.28 -24.66 18.17
CA THR A 5 -25.30 -23.25 17.77
C THR A 5 -25.73 -23.05 16.34
N LEU A 6 -25.26 -23.90 15.41
CA LEU A 6 -25.65 -23.85 13.99
C LEU A 6 -27.14 -24.14 13.80
N ILE A 7 -27.70 -25.12 14.51
CA ILE A 7 -29.15 -25.44 14.49
C ILE A 7 -29.97 -24.26 15.04
N ASN A 8 -29.50 -23.57 16.05
CA ASN A 8 -30.19 -22.40 16.60
C ASN A 8 -30.18 -21.22 15.61
N TYR A 9 -29.12 -21.03 14.86
CA TYR A 9 -29.06 -20.00 13.80
C TYR A 9 -29.94 -20.38 12.60
N GLU A 10 -30.03 -21.66 12.24
CA GLU A 10 -30.99 -22.14 11.26
C GLU A 10 -32.45 -21.84 11.69
N LYS A 11 -32.80 -22.13 12.95
CA LYS A 11 -34.15 -21.83 13.50
C LYS A 11 -34.47 -20.34 13.51
N LYS A 12 -33.47 -19.50 13.66
CA LYS A 12 -33.60 -18.03 13.60
C LYS A 12 -33.58 -17.49 12.16
N GLY A 13 -33.43 -18.34 11.16
CA GLY A 13 -33.42 -17.98 9.73
C GLY A 13 -32.12 -17.27 9.30
N LEU A 14 -31.07 -17.27 10.15
CA LEU A 14 -29.80 -16.61 9.88
C LEU A 14 -28.89 -17.37 8.91
N ILE A 15 -29.06 -18.72 8.83
CA ILE A 15 -28.36 -19.59 7.89
C ILE A 15 -29.31 -20.63 7.33
N LYS A 16 -29.06 -21.08 6.09
CA LYS A 16 -29.82 -22.14 5.45
C LYS A 16 -28.98 -23.41 5.28
N PRO A 17 -29.43 -24.56 5.79
CA PRO A 17 -28.68 -25.79 5.62
C PRO A 17 -28.86 -26.34 4.19
N VAL A 18 -27.79 -26.90 3.65
CA VAL A 18 -27.84 -27.79 2.48
C VAL A 18 -27.95 -29.21 2.99
N ARG A 19 -28.90 -29.95 2.48
CA ARG A 19 -29.08 -31.38 2.84
C ARG A 19 -28.38 -32.26 1.82
N THR A 20 -27.58 -33.20 2.30
CA THR A 20 -27.01 -34.22 1.43
C THR A 20 -28.13 -35.25 1.03
N PRO A 21 -27.93 -36.06 -0.02
CA PRO A 21 -28.88 -37.10 -0.38
C PRO A 21 -29.25 -38.06 0.78
N GLY A 22 -28.34 -38.26 1.74
CA GLY A 22 -28.56 -39.02 2.98
C GLY A 22 -29.23 -38.23 4.12
N GLY A 23 -29.76 -37.02 3.86
CA GLY A 23 -30.50 -36.22 4.84
C GLY A 23 -29.59 -35.44 5.86
N VAL A 24 -28.25 -35.54 5.76
CA VAL A 24 -27.35 -34.90 6.68
C VAL A 24 -27.30 -33.38 6.39
N ARG A 25 -27.47 -32.57 7.46
CA ARG A 25 -27.34 -31.09 7.37
C ARG A 25 -25.90 -30.68 7.19
N ARG A 26 -25.65 -29.86 6.17
CA ARG A 26 -24.37 -29.15 5.94
C ARG A 26 -24.65 -27.65 5.86
N TYR A 27 -23.71 -26.85 6.31
CA TYR A 27 -23.79 -25.38 6.20
C TYR A 27 -22.63 -24.94 5.34
N ARG A 28 -22.84 -23.94 4.51
CA ARG A 28 -21.75 -23.33 3.72
C ARG A 28 -20.82 -22.61 4.66
N VAL A 29 -19.52 -22.71 4.41
CA VAL A 29 -18.50 -22.04 5.22
C VAL A 29 -18.70 -20.54 5.15
N GLU A 30 -19.03 -20.00 3.99
CA GLU A 30 -19.28 -18.58 3.75
C GLU A 30 -20.43 -18.03 4.62
N ASP A 31 -21.50 -18.80 4.82
CA ASP A 31 -22.63 -18.39 5.67
C ASP A 31 -22.22 -18.32 7.15
N ILE A 32 -21.34 -19.23 7.58
CA ILE A 32 -20.80 -19.24 8.95
C ILE A 32 -19.84 -18.08 9.16
N GLU A 33 -18.97 -17.81 8.21
CA GLU A 33 -18.00 -16.71 8.26
C GLU A 33 -18.71 -15.35 8.27
N ARG A 34 -19.78 -15.19 7.50
CA ARG A 34 -20.64 -14.00 7.53
C ARG A 34 -21.29 -13.80 8.89
N LEU A 35 -21.80 -14.86 9.50
CA LEU A 35 -22.38 -14.81 10.85
C LEU A 35 -21.37 -14.47 11.93
N LEU A 36 -20.12 -14.86 11.74
CA LEU A 36 -19.03 -14.55 12.68
C LEU A 36 -18.42 -13.17 12.45
N GLY A 37 -18.92 -12.40 11.45
CA GLY A 37 -18.30 -11.14 11.05
C GLY A 37 -16.91 -11.31 10.44
N MET A 38 -16.55 -12.55 10.05
CA MET A 38 -15.26 -12.84 9.42
C MET A 38 -15.27 -12.57 7.91
N LEU A 39 -16.46 -12.67 7.28
CA LEU A 39 -16.69 -12.13 5.97
C LEU A 39 -17.30 -10.74 6.20
N GLU A 40 -16.51 -9.72 6.08
CA GLU A 40 -17.07 -8.45 5.66
C GLU A 40 -17.84 -8.75 4.37
N GLU A 41 -19.12 -8.35 4.32
CA GLU A 41 -19.80 -8.27 3.03
C GLU A 41 -18.79 -7.62 2.09
N LYS A 42 -18.51 -8.27 0.96
CA LYS A 42 -17.96 -7.56 -0.19
C LYS A 42 -19.04 -6.54 -0.54
N GLN A 43 -19.11 -5.45 0.24
CA GLN A 43 -19.69 -4.23 -0.27
C GLN A 43 -18.99 -4.05 -1.61
N GLU A 44 -19.75 -3.92 -2.67
CA GLU A 44 -19.22 -3.37 -3.92
C GLU A 44 -18.49 -2.10 -3.47
N ARG A 45 -17.20 -2.24 -3.25
CA ARG A 45 -16.37 -1.10 -2.85
C ARG A 45 -16.42 -0.18 -4.04
N VAL A 46 -17.23 0.86 -3.96
CA VAL A 46 -17.11 2.02 -4.82
C VAL A 46 -15.81 2.71 -4.39
N GLY A 47 -14.74 1.95 -4.49
CA GLY A 47 -13.41 2.37 -4.13
C GLY A 47 -12.83 3.14 -5.30
N ARG A 48 -12.21 4.27 -4.99
CA ARG A 48 -11.52 5.10 -5.99
C ARG A 48 -10.22 4.44 -6.41
N THR A 49 -9.84 4.65 -7.66
CA THR A 49 -8.46 4.38 -8.11
C THR A 49 -7.56 5.52 -7.62
N VAL A 50 -6.47 5.22 -6.95
CA VAL A 50 -5.47 6.21 -6.56
C VAL A 50 -4.25 6.10 -7.45
N LEU A 51 -3.92 7.19 -8.14
CA LEU A 51 -2.71 7.33 -8.94
C LEU A 51 -1.64 7.97 -8.07
N TYR A 52 -0.54 7.25 -7.82
CA TYR A 52 0.51 7.78 -6.97
C TYR A 52 1.78 8.05 -7.79
N ALA A 53 2.24 9.30 -7.76
CA ALA A 53 3.44 9.77 -8.44
C ALA A 53 4.40 10.45 -7.46
N ARG A 54 5.72 10.21 -7.63
CA ARG A 54 6.76 10.76 -6.77
C ARG A 54 8.04 11.07 -7.53
N VAL A 55 8.67 12.17 -7.12
CA VAL A 55 10.07 12.48 -7.44
C VAL A 55 10.81 12.86 -6.16
N SER A 56 12.14 12.78 -6.16
CA SER A 56 12.94 13.05 -4.96
C SER A 56 13.16 14.55 -4.70
N THR A 57 13.26 15.36 -5.76
CA THR A 57 13.58 16.79 -5.65
C THR A 57 12.66 17.65 -6.52
N ARG A 58 12.55 18.96 -6.18
CA ARG A 58 11.77 19.92 -6.98
C ARG A 58 12.33 20.12 -8.40
N LYS A 59 13.61 19.89 -8.62
CA LYS A 59 14.21 19.96 -9.95
C LYS A 59 13.60 18.93 -10.92
N GLN A 60 13.03 17.86 -10.39
CA GLN A 60 12.40 16.77 -11.12
C GLN A 60 10.88 16.96 -11.29
N GLU A 61 10.33 18.13 -10.97
CA GLU A 61 8.91 18.42 -11.09
C GLU A 61 8.35 18.17 -12.51
N PRO A 62 9.07 18.48 -13.61
CA PRO A 62 8.61 18.12 -14.96
C PRO A 62 8.43 16.60 -15.13
N TYR A 63 9.29 15.79 -14.53
CA TYR A 63 9.13 14.32 -14.56
C TYR A 63 7.94 13.85 -13.72
N LEU A 64 7.63 14.55 -12.62
CA LEU A 64 6.44 14.25 -11.82
C LEU A 64 5.18 14.46 -12.64
N GLU A 65 5.08 15.56 -13.37
CA GLU A 65 3.94 15.83 -14.23
C GLU A 65 3.81 14.81 -15.38
N ASN A 66 4.91 14.41 -15.99
CA ASN A 66 4.94 13.36 -17.00
C ASN A 66 4.49 12.00 -16.42
N GLN A 67 4.90 11.65 -15.18
CA GLN A 67 4.41 10.46 -14.50
C GLN A 67 2.89 10.51 -14.31
N VAL A 68 2.39 11.64 -13.82
CA VAL A 68 0.95 11.84 -13.60
C VAL A 68 0.19 11.68 -14.92
N GLN A 69 0.64 12.33 -15.98
CA GLN A 69 -0.02 12.22 -17.28
C GLN A 69 -0.12 10.75 -17.74
N ARG A 70 0.97 9.98 -17.67
CA ARG A 70 0.95 8.56 -18.06
C ARG A 70 0.01 7.71 -17.19
N LEU A 71 -0.02 7.97 -15.89
CA LEU A 71 -0.95 7.30 -14.97
C LEU A 71 -2.41 7.65 -15.29
N GLU A 72 -2.70 8.93 -15.59
CA GLU A 72 -4.03 9.37 -15.98
C GLU A 72 -4.47 8.77 -17.31
N GLU A 73 -3.60 8.76 -18.32
CA GLU A 73 -3.87 8.12 -19.62
C GLU A 73 -4.20 6.63 -19.43
N TYR A 74 -3.45 5.93 -18.57
CA TYR A 74 -3.73 4.55 -18.25
C TYR A 74 -5.09 4.39 -17.56
N ALA A 75 -5.41 5.18 -16.54
CA ALA A 75 -6.69 5.12 -15.84
C ALA A 75 -7.86 5.46 -16.76
N LYS A 76 -7.73 6.48 -17.60
CA LYS A 76 -8.72 6.87 -18.63
C LYS A 76 -8.96 5.75 -19.65
N SER A 77 -7.91 5.06 -20.09
CA SER A 77 -8.03 3.91 -21.00
C SER A 77 -8.83 2.74 -20.42
N LYS A 78 -8.90 2.66 -19.08
CA LYS A 78 -9.67 1.66 -18.33
C LYS A 78 -11.05 2.16 -17.91
N GLY A 79 -11.38 3.43 -18.14
CA GLY A 79 -12.64 4.03 -17.71
C GLY A 79 -12.74 4.21 -16.18
N TRP A 80 -11.62 4.30 -15.46
CA TRP A 80 -11.62 4.43 -14.01
C TRP A 80 -11.74 5.89 -13.58
N GLU A 81 -12.56 6.12 -12.54
CA GLU A 81 -12.50 7.36 -11.77
C GLU A 81 -11.28 7.31 -10.83
N TYR A 82 -10.54 8.41 -10.73
CA TYR A 82 -9.29 8.41 -9.99
C TYR A 82 -9.06 9.69 -9.18
N GLU A 83 -8.24 9.55 -8.13
CA GLU A 83 -7.63 10.63 -7.38
C GLU A 83 -6.11 10.57 -7.55
N VAL A 84 -5.43 11.72 -7.72
CA VAL A 84 -3.97 11.78 -7.87
C VAL A 84 -3.32 12.21 -6.56
N ILE A 85 -2.33 11.45 -6.12
CA ILE A 85 -1.43 11.82 -5.01
C ILE A 85 -0.06 12.10 -5.62
N LYS A 86 0.35 13.38 -5.63
CA LYS A 86 1.69 13.83 -6.05
C LYS A 86 2.56 14.08 -4.83
N GLU A 87 3.83 13.69 -4.90
CA GLU A 87 4.77 13.90 -3.80
C GLU A 87 6.18 14.24 -4.31
N ILE A 88 6.80 15.22 -3.66
CA ILE A 88 8.21 15.55 -3.85
C ILE A 88 8.92 15.24 -2.53
N ALA A 89 9.51 14.06 -2.44
CA ALA A 89 10.21 13.57 -1.26
C ALA A 89 11.13 12.40 -1.62
N SER A 90 12.25 12.25 -0.90
CA SER A 90 13.14 11.10 -1.07
C SER A 90 12.42 9.78 -0.80
N GLY A 91 12.72 8.76 -1.61
CA GLY A 91 12.14 7.43 -1.51
C GLY A 91 12.50 6.68 -0.24
N VAL A 92 13.56 7.07 0.46
CA VAL A 92 14.00 6.47 1.73
C VAL A 92 13.40 7.14 2.97
N ASN A 93 12.68 8.24 2.79
CA ASN A 93 11.97 8.87 3.90
C ASN A 93 10.68 8.10 4.21
N GLU A 94 10.62 7.43 5.34
CA GLU A 94 9.45 6.65 5.77
C GLU A 94 8.29 7.53 6.27
N ASN A 95 8.59 8.80 6.66
CA ASN A 95 7.60 9.72 7.20
C ASN A 95 6.94 10.61 6.13
N ARG A 96 6.81 10.10 4.91
CA ARG A 96 6.18 10.81 3.80
C ARG A 96 4.67 10.91 3.98
N ARG A 97 4.12 12.10 3.64
CA ARG A 97 2.67 12.37 3.77
C ARG A 97 1.83 11.60 2.75
N GLY A 98 2.34 11.41 1.53
CA GLY A 98 1.63 10.71 0.46
C GLY A 98 1.30 9.26 0.81
N PRO A 99 2.29 8.40 1.15
CA PRO A 99 2.05 7.04 1.59
C PRO A 99 1.18 6.95 2.85
N GLN A 100 1.37 7.85 3.83
CA GLN A 100 0.54 7.87 5.04
C GLN A 100 -0.94 8.15 4.70
N LYS A 101 -1.21 9.14 3.81
CA LYS A 101 -2.56 9.42 3.33
C LYS A 101 -3.14 8.18 2.63
N LEU A 102 -2.38 7.59 1.71
CA LEU A 102 -2.80 6.40 0.95
C LEU A 102 -3.14 5.22 1.88
N LEU A 103 -2.26 4.89 2.82
CA LEU A 103 -2.49 3.81 3.78
C LEU A 103 -3.74 4.05 4.64
N ASN A 104 -4.00 5.29 5.03
CA ASN A 104 -5.20 5.63 5.79
C ASN A 104 -6.47 5.50 4.95
N MET A 105 -6.43 5.88 3.66
CA MET A 105 -7.56 5.68 2.72
C MET A 105 -7.84 4.18 2.53
N VAL A 106 -6.80 3.36 2.38
CA VAL A 106 -6.90 1.90 2.26
C VAL A 106 -7.55 1.29 3.51
N LYS A 107 -7.08 1.66 4.71
CA LYS A 107 -7.66 1.19 5.99
C LYS A 107 -9.14 1.56 6.15
N ARG A 108 -9.58 2.68 5.56
CA ARG A 108 -10.99 3.10 5.58
C ARG A 108 -11.84 2.47 4.48
N GLY A 109 -11.24 1.63 3.62
CA GLY A 109 -11.96 1.00 2.51
C GLY A 109 -12.31 1.95 1.36
N GLU A 110 -11.68 3.11 1.27
CA GLU A 110 -11.95 4.16 0.27
C GLU A 110 -11.25 3.88 -1.08
N VAL A 111 -10.33 2.90 -1.12
CA VAL A 111 -9.47 2.60 -2.27
C VAL A 111 -9.75 1.18 -2.77
N GLU A 112 -9.97 1.05 -4.06
CA GLU A 112 -10.09 -0.22 -4.76
C GLU A 112 -8.77 -0.60 -5.46
N ARG A 113 -8.08 0.41 -6.03
CA ARG A 113 -6.84 0.22 -6.78
C ARG A 113 -5.83 1.32 -6.48
N VAL A 114 -4.57 0.95 -6.47
CA VAL A 114 -3.43 1.88 -6.45
C VAL A 114 -2.63 1.65 -7.72
N VAL A 115 -2.38 2.71 -8.48
CA VAL A 115 -1.59 2.65 -9.72
C VAL A 115 -0.33 3.48 -9.55
N VAL A 116 0.81 2.86 -9.82
CA VAL A 116 2.13 3.50 -9.79
C VAL A 116 2.88 3.24 -11.09
N GLU A 117 3.75 4.12 -11.49
CA GLU A 117 4.57 3.89 -12.67
C GLU A 117 5.63 2.82 -12.42
N TYR A 118 6.29 2.88 -11.26
CA TYR A 118 7.32 1.93 -10.83
C TYR A 118 7.18 1.62 -9.34
N PRO A 119 7.63 0.44 -8.88
CA PRO A 119 7.57 0.06 -7.46
C PRO A 119 8.26 1.07 -6.52
N ASP A 120 9.39 1.63 -6.96
CA ASP A 120 10.21 2.56 -6.18
C ASP A 120 9.57 3.95 -6.01
N ARG A 121 8.53 4.27 -6.78
CA ARG A 121 7.72 5.47 -6.55
C ARG A 121 6.99 5.37 -5.22
N LEU A 122 6.41 4.20 -4.94
CA LEU A 122 5.67 3.97 -3.70
C LEU A 122 6.61 3.77 -2.51
N ALA A 123 7.61 2.91 -2.63
CA ALA A 123 8.64 2.72 -1.61
C ALA A 123 9.97 2.29 -2.24
N ARG A 124 11.07 2.89 -1.80
CA ARG A 124 12.43 2.51 -2.24
C ARG A 124 12.78 1.11 -1.73
N PHE A 125 12.37 0.81 -0.50
CA PHE A 125 12.53 -0.49 0.14
C PHE A 125 11.18 -0.97 0.68
N GLY A 126 11.00 -2.28 0.80
CA GLY A 126 9.80 -2.84 1.39
C GLY A 126 8.54 -2.81 0.51
N PHE A 127 8.67 -2.60 -0.81
CA PHE A 127 7.52 -2.63 -1.73
C PHE A 127 6.70 -3.91 -1.60
N HIS A 128 7.35 -5.05 -1.39
CA HIS A 128 6.66 -6.32 -1.21
C HIS A 128 5.73 -6.32 0.01
N TYR A 129 6.17 -5.74 1.14
CA TYR A 129 5.32 -5.62 2.33
C TYR A 129 4.11 -4.71 2.10
N LEU A 130 4.29 -3.64 1.31
CA LEU A 130 3.15 -2.79 0.93
C LEU A 130 2.17 -3.52 0.01
N LYS A 131 2.67 -4.35 -0.89
CA LYS A 131 1.83 -5.18 -1.74
C LYS A 131 0.99 -6.15 -0.91
N GLU A 132 1.62 -6.91 -0.01
CA GLU A 132 0.92 -7.81 0.93
C GLU A 132 -0.12 -7.05 1.80
N PHE A 133 0.24 -5.84 2.24
CA PHE A 133 -0.69 -5.00 2.98
C PHE A 133 -1.92 -4.64 2.13
N PHE A 134 -1.73 -4.19 0.90
CA PHE A 134 -2.85 -3.84 0.00
C PHE A 134 -3.69 -5.07 -0.33
N ASP A 135 -3.06 -6.19 -0.64
CA ASP A 135 -3.74 -7.46 -0.91
C ASP A 135 -4.59 -7.89 0.31
N GLY A 136 -4.07 -7.73 1.53
CA GLY A 136 -4.80 -7.99 2.79
C GLY A 136 -6.04 -7.12 2.99
N PHE A 137 -6.06 -5.91 2.41
CA PHE A 137 -7.24 -5.04 2.38
C PHE A 137 -8.06 -5.18 1.09
N GLY A 138 -7.72 -6.12 0.21
CA GLY A 138 -8.39 -6.33 -1.07
C GLY A 138 -8.22 -5.16 -2.04
N VAL A 139 -7.10 -4.43 -1.96
CA VAL A 139 -6.74 -3.31 -2.85
C VAL A 139 -5.76 -3.81 -3.89
N GLU A 140 -6.07 -3.61 -5.16
CA GLU A 140 -5.22 -4.00 -6.27
C GLU A 140 -4.06 -3.00 -6.45
N LEU A 141 -2.81 -3.47 -6.41
CA LEU A 141 -1.63 -2.65 -6.68
C LEU A 141 -1.11 -2.91 -8.10
N ILE A 142 -1.22 -1.90 -8.96
CA ILE A 142 -0.87 -1.97 -10.38
C ILE A 142 0.41 -1.16 -10.64
N VAL A 143 1.38 -1.79 -11.30
CA VAL A 143 2.61 -1.16 -11.75
C VAL A 143 2.61 -1.13 -13.28
N ILE A 144 2.62 0.08 -13.87
CA ILE A 144 2.51 0.20 -15.33
C ILE A 144 3.84 0.09 -16.07
N ASN A 145 4.99 0.12 -15.35
CA ASN A 145 6.34 0.01 -15.91
C ASN A 145 6.58 0.91 -17.13
N GLY A 146 6.52 2.23 -16.93
CA GLY A 146 6.81 3.21 -17.96
C GLY A 146 8.21 3.00 -18.57
N ARG A 147 8.35 3.27 -19.87
CA ARG A 147 9.64 3.09 -20.58
C ARG A 147 10.57 4.29 -20.44
N GLU A 148 10.05 5.44 -20.03
CA GLU A 148 10.77 6.69 -19.89
C GLU A 148 11.21 6.92 -18.43
N GLY A 149 12.32 7.66 -18.25
CA GLY A 149 12.80 8.07 -16.92
C GLY A 149 13.71 7.07 -16.21
N GLU A 150 14.29 6.10 -16.92
CA GLU A 150 15.22 5.13 -16.31
C GLU A 150 16.50 5.81 -15.79
N LYS A 151 17.04 6.77 -16.53
CA LYS A 151 18.23 7.54 -16.12
C LYS A 151 17.97 8.33 -14.84
N GLU A 152 16.82 9.00 -14.78
CA GLU A 152 16.37 9.79 -13.63
C GLU A 152 16.16 8.90 -12.40
N ARG A 153 15.61 7.70 -12.59
CA ARG A 153 15.45 6.70 -11.51
C ARG A 153 16.78 6.24 -10.96
N VAL A 154 17.74 5.94 -11.83
CA VAL A 154 19.10 5.55 -11.42
C VAL A 154 19.76 6.68 -10.67
N GLN A 155 19.65 7.91 -11.15
CA GLN A 155 20.19 9.08 -10.47
C GLN A 155 19.57 9.29 -9.09
N GLU A 156 18.24 9.23 -8.98
CA GLU A 156 17.55 9.28 -7.68
C GLU A 156 18.04 8.20 -6.71
N LEU A 157 18.24 6.96 -7.21
CA LEU A 157 18.75 5.87 -6.39
C LEU A 157 20.16 6.17 -5.86
N MET A 158 21.02 6.72 -6.70
CA MET A 158 22.38 7.12 -6.31
C MET A 158 22.36 8.26 -5.27
N GLU A 159 21.50 9.26 -5.45
CA GLU A 159 21.32 10.36 -4.49
C GLU A 159 20.80 9.84 -3.14
N ASP A 160 19.82 8.95 -3.15
CA ASP A 160 19.29 8.29 -1.94
C ASP A 160 20.38 7.47 -1.23
N LEU A 161 21.21 6.73 -1.97
CA LEU A 161 22.31 5.95 -1.41
C LEU A 161 23.36 6.87 -0.75
N VAL A 162 23.75 7.95 -1.43
CA VAL A 162 24.68 8.95 -0.88
C VAL A 162 24.11 9.57 0.40
N ALA A 163 22.82 9.90 0.44
CA ALA A 163 22.18 10.46 1.62
C ALA A 163 22.21 9.47 2.81
N ILE A 164 21.94 8.19 2.57
CA ILE A 164 22.01 7.12 3.58
C ILE A 164 23.45 7.03 4.12
N VAL A 165 24.45 6.86 3.24
CA VAL A 165 25.85 6.71 3.62
C VAL A 165 26.33 7.94 4.42
N SER A 166 25.99 9.15 3.95
CA SER A 166 26.33 10.41 4.64
C SER A 166 25.72 10.48 6.03
N SER A 167 24.46 10.06 6.20
CA SER A 167 23.78 10.01 7.50
C SER A 167 24.47 9.05 8.48
N PHE A 168 24.88 7.87 8.02
CA PHE A 168 25.64 6.93 8.83
C PHE A 168 27.03 7.47 9.18
N ALA A 169 27.74 8.04 8.21
CA ALA A 169 29.04 8.65 8.44
C ALA A 169 28.95 9.76 9.51
N ALA A 170 27.99 10.67 9.41
CA ALA A 170 27.76 11.73 10.38
C ALA A 170 27.53 11.19 11.79
N ARG A 171 26.75 10.11 11.95
CA ARG A 171 26.54 9.46 13.25
C ARG A 171 27.81 8.86 13.84
N ILE A 172 28.61 8.17 13.01
CA ILE A 172 29.88 7.55 13.45
C ILE A 172 30.88 8.62 13.90
N TYR A 173 31.05 9.69 13.11
CA TYR A 173 32.00 10.77 13.42
C TYR A 173 31.50 11.64 14.58
N GLY A 174 30.20 11.92 14.67
CA GLY A 174 29.61 12.65 15.78
C GLY A 174 29.81 11.95 17.14
N GLN A 175 29.65 10.63 17.18
CA GLN A 175 29.91 9.84 18.39
C GLN A 175 31.39 9.83 18.80
N ARG A 176 32.33 9.86 17.85
CA ARG A 176 33.76 9.94 18.13
C ARG A 176 34.15 11.33 18.68
N GLY A 177 33.55 12.42 18.17
CA GLY A 177 33.77 13.78 18.68
C GLY A 177 33.33 13.92 20.14
N ALA A 178 32.15 13.41 20.51
CA ALA A 178 31.62 13.45 21.86
C ALA A 178 32.48 12.66 22.87
N LYS A 179 33.05 11.51 22.49
CA LYS A 179 33.94 10.72 23.34
C LYS A 179 35.28 11.40 23.59
N ASN A 180 35.80 12.21 22.63
CA ASN A 180 37.06 12.92 22.79
C ASN A 180 36.94 14.22 23.65
N VAL A 181 35.75 14.81 23.73
CA VAL A 181 35.49 15.96 24.60
C VAL A 181 35.45 15.51 26.07
N ASN A 182 34.80 14.39 26.38
CA ASN A 182 34.75 13.89 27.75
C ASN A 182 36.11 13.40 28.29
N LYS A 183 37.02 12.91 27.43
CA LYS A 183 38.39 12.53 27.84
C LYS A 183 39.33 13.69 28.12
N ARG A 184 38.99 14.93 27.77
CA ARG A 184 39.77 16.12 28.03
C ARG A 184 39.33 16.88 29.29
N GLN A 185 38.29 16.40 29.96
CA GLN A 185 37.75 16.96 31.22
C GLN A 185 38.07 16.13 32.47
N GLU A 186 38.72 14.98 32.30
CA GLU A 186 39.35 14.16 33.35
C GLU A 186 40.89 14.43 33.38
#